data_076aabc030307e35888364a70a74a8f4
#
_entry.id   076aabc030307e35888364a70a74a8f4
#
_cell.length_a   1.000
_cell.length_b   1.000
_cell.length_c   1.000
_cell.angle_alpha   90.00
_cell.angle_beta   90.00
_cell.angle_gamma   90.00
#
_symmetry.space_group_name_H-M   'P 1'
#
loop_
_entity.id
_entity.type
_entity.pdbx_description
1 polymer ?
#
loop_
_entity_poly.entity_id
_entity_poly.type
_entity_poly.pdbx_seq_one_letter_code
_entity_poly.pdbx_strand_id
1 'polypeptide(L)'
;MSLDPPTYLASLQSNIRQRPIPWDGAVRAGTLTEEQYAKIRAVDKAKKPEQRKEVVEGDLDGYRLLFVGSSGKASVLETAAKHVNVVQYILVLLADLLDAVPSLAKALFQENDPYKHFLPLLHSNTTEDPIPLLTSNALATLISLSRDESKATEQALQVIFTYLSGLAKSTDAGLQDIAVQEYSALLFGRTSRGKFWNQRSETVEPLIKILQTAAGIGSGANSAASLWSGSATVRNNGFEGSLGGGVGLQLLYHVLLVIWQLSFEAEDVGEDLNDEYDIILLYTHLLRLSQKEKTTRLILSTLHQLLEKNQTSLLPSAVLARLPAHLDNLASRHMTDPDLLEDMQSLKDLLEEYTKTKTTFDEYVAEVNSGHLRWSPPHRNPVFWADNARKILEYENGEIPRKMAQIMQKPWDNDKQVLAIACNDIGCLVKEVPEKRYQLEKAGLKTRVMELMQSDDENVRWESLRALGGWLKYSFEQN
;
A
#
# COMPACT_ATOMS: atom_id res chain seq x y z
N MET A 1 -16.50 10.74 -1.46
CA MET A 1 -17.05 10.34 -0.14
C MET A 1 -16.32 11.16 0.90
N SER A 2 -17.04 11.82 1.82
CA SER A 2 -16.41 12.47 2.97
C SER A 2 -16.05 11.37 3.96
N LEU A 3 -14.77 11.26 4.32
CA LEU A 3 -14.32 10.38 5.40
C LEU A 3 -14.54 11.11 6.72
N ASP A 4 -14.99 10.41 7.74
CA ASP A 4 -15.12 11.00 9.06
C ASP A 4 -13.70 11.35 9.59
N PRO A 5 -13.50 12.57 10.14
CA PRO A 5 -12.19 12.98 10.64
C PRO A 5 -11.73 12.05 11.78
N PRO A 6 -10.44 11.73 11.85
CA PRO A 6 -9.90 10.89 12.92
C PRO A 6 -10.22 11.49 14.28
N THR A 7 -10.77 10.69 15.19
CA THR A 7 -11.25 11.12 16.49
C THR A 7 -10.19 11.88 17.29
N TYR A 8 -8.94 11.44 17.22
CA TYR A 8 -7.82 12.10 17.88
C TYR A 8 -7.60 13.52 17.36
N LEU A 9 -7.54 13.71 16.04
CA LEU A 9 -7.33 15.01 15.41
C LEU A 9 -8.50 15.96 15.70
N ALA A 10 -9.74 15.47 15.58
CA ALA A 10 -10.94 16.26 15.91
C ALA A 10 -10.96 16.73 17.37
N SER A 11 -10.58 15.86 18.30
CA SER A 11 -10.48 16.19 19.72
C SER A 11 -9.39 17.22 20.00
N LEU A 12 -8.22 17.06 19.38
CA LEU A 12 -7.10 17.99 19.47
C LEU A 12 -7.51 19.39 18.98
N GLN A 13 -8.10 19.47 17.78
CA GLN A 13 -8.57 20.73 17.21
C GLN A 13 -9.66 21.39 18.09
N SER A 14 -10.60 20.62 18.63
CA SER A 14 -11.62 21.12 19.54
C SER A 14 -11.03 21.73 20.80
N ASN A 15 -10.06 21.06 21.42
CA ASN A 15 -9.36 21.56 22.60
C ASN A 15 -8.61 22.86 22.32
N ILE A 16 -7.96 22.98 21.14
CA ILE A 16 -7.25 24.20 20.75
C ILE A 16 -8.23 25.35 20.55
N ARG A 17 -9.39 25.13 19.89
CA ARG A 17 -10.41 26.17 19.68
C ARG A 17 -10.97 26.71 20.99
N GLN A 18 -11.05 25.89 22.04
CA GLN A 18 -11.59 26.28 23.37
C GLN A 18 -10.56 26.95 24.26
N ARG A 19 -9.27 26.87 23.94
CA ARG A 19 -8.20 27.41 24.74
C ARG A 19 -8.21 28.95 24.69
N PRO A 20 -8.27 29.66 25.81
CA PRO A 20 -8.19 31.12 25.81
C PRO A 20 -6.78 31.58 25.40
N ILE A 21 -6.71 32.46 24.43
CA ILE A 21 -5.46 33.08 23.98
C ILE A 21 -5.50 34.55 24.39
N PRO A 22 -4.45 35.08 25.03
CA PRO A 22 -4.38 36.48 25.45
C PRO A 22 -4.00 37.39 24.27
N TRP A 23 -4.95 37.55 23.32
CA TRP A 23 -4.73 38.27 22.06
C TRP A 23 -4.18 39.69 22.25
N ASP A 24 -4.73 40.47 23.16
CA ASP A 24 -4.27 41.86 23.45
C ASP A 24 -2.81 41.86 23.96
N GLY A 25 -2.41 40.80 24.69
CA GLY A 25 -1.04 40.60 25.12
C GLY A 25 -0.11 40.28 23.96
N ALA A 26 -0.56 39.43 23.02
CA ALA A 26 0.18 39.05 21.84
C ALA A 26 0.41 40.25 20.92
N VAL A 27 -0.56 41.13 20.75
CA VAL A 27 -0.43 42.37 19.97
C VAL A 27 0.58 43.32 20.63
N ARG A 28 0.46 43.57 21.97
CA ARG A 28 1.40 44.42 22.69
C ARG A 28 2.84 43.88 22.67
N ALA A 29 3.01 42.57 22.64
CA ALA A 29 4.32 41.93 22.56
C ALA A 29 4.90 41.92 21.10
N GLY A 30 4.17 42.43 20.10
CA GLY A 30 4.57 42.42 18.71
C GLY A 30 4.53 41.05 18.07
N THR A 31 3.91 40.06 18.72
CA THR A 31 3.68 38.72 18.17
C THR A 31 2.70 38.76 17.00
N LEU A 32 1.71 39.63 17.05
CA LEU A 32 0.70 39.89 16.04
C LEU A 32 0.61 41.38 15.74
N THR A 33 0.33 41.73 14.49
CA THR A 33 -0.05 43.09 14.14
C THR A 33 -1.52 43.34 14.49
N GLU A 34 -1.92 44.60 14.68
CA GLU A 34 -3.34 45.00 14.87
C GLU A 34 -4.21 44.51 13.69
N GLU A 35 -3.67 44.55 12.45
CA GLU A 35 -4.37 44.11 11.25
C GLU A 35 -4.61 42.58 11.28
N GLN A 36 -3.60 41.79 11.64
CA GLN A 36 -3.70 40.34 11.76
C GLN A 36 -4.74 39.97 12.84
N TYR A 37 -4.68 40.62 14.02
CA TYR A 37 -5.62 40.37 15.08
C TYR A 37 -7.07 40.73 14.69
N ALA A 38 -7.26 41.86 13.99
CA ALA A 38 -8.61 42.27 13.55
C ALA A 38 -9.24 41.21 12.63
N LYS A 39 -8.46 40.59 11.73
CA LYS A 39 -8.93 39.51 10.82
C LYS A 39 -9.28 38.22 11.58
N ILE A 40 -8.44 37.79 12.51
CA ILE A 40 -8.70 36.62 13.37
C ILE A 40 -10.01 36.85 14.14
N ARG A 41 -10.12 37.99 14.78
CA ARG A 41 -11.30 38.37 15.58
C ARG A 41 -12.58 38.47 14.74
N ALA A 42 -12.50 38.87 13.46
CA ALA A 42 -13.65 38.94 12.57
C ALA A 42 -14.22 37.54 12.29
N VAL A 43 -13.37 36.56 12.05
CA VAL A 43 -13.79 35.17 11.85
C VAL A 43 -14.30 34.52 13.14
N ASP A 44 -13.66 34.77 14.28
CA ASP A 44 -14.10 34.25 15.59
C ASP A 44 -15.48 34.75 16.01
N LYS A 45 -15.84 35.97 15.62
CA LYS A 45 -17.19 36.53 15.83
C LYS A 45 -18.24 35.91 14.94
N ALA A 46 -17.86 35.43 13.77
CA ALA A 46 -18.75 34.79 12.80
C ALA A 46 -19.00 33.33 13.23
N LYS A 47 -20.08 33.09 13.98
CA LYS A 47 -20.41 31.77 14.55
C LYS A 47 -20.99 30.79 13.52
N LYS A 48 -21.59 31.29 12.43
CA LYS A 48 -22.20 30.45 11.39
C LYS A 48 -21.23 30.27 10.20
N PRO A 49 -21.20 29.11 9.54
CA PRO A 49 -20.35 28.89 8.37
C PRO A 49 -20.56 29.94 7.26
N GLU A 50 -21.82 30.31 6.98
CA GLU A 50 -22.16 31.30 5.95
C GLU A 50 -21.58 32.69 6.28
N GLN A 51 -21.61 33.09 7.55
CA GLN A 51 -21.03 34.35 8.00
C GLN A 51 -19.50 34.34 7.90
N ARG A 52 -18.85 33.22 8.22
CA ARG A 52 -17.40 33.04 8.03
C ARG A 52 -17.03 33.16 6.57
N LYS A 53 -17.79 32.50 5.69
CA LYS A 53 -17.59 32.58 4.25
C LYS A 53 -17.70 34.02 3.75
N GLU A 54 -18.74 34.75 4.13
CA GLU A 54 -18.95 36.16 3.75
C GLU A 54 -17.81 37.05 4.23
N VAL A 55 -17.33 36.88 5.47
CA VAL A 55 -16.21 37.65 6.03
C VAL A 55 -14.91 37.38 5.26
N VAL A 56 -14.61 36.13 4.92
CA VAL A 56 -13.37 35.75 4.24
C VAL A 56 -13.41 36.11 2.75
N GLU A 57 -14.53 35.86 2.07
CA GLU A 57 -14.71 36.23 0.65
C GLU A 57 -14.73 37.74 0.44
N GLY A 58 -15.14 38.53 1.43
CA GLY A 58 -15.09 39.98 1.42
C GLY A 58 -13.67 40.57 1.46
N ASP A 59 -12.67 39.79 1.88
CA ASP A 59 -11.25 40.23 1.99
C ASP A 59 -10.29 39.06 1.76
N LEU A 60 -10.41 38.35 0.64
CA LEU A 60 -9.56 37.20 0.31
C LEU A 60 -8.07 37.54 0.32
N ASP A 61 -7.68 38.69 -0.22
CA ASP A 61 -6.27 39.14 -0.24
C ASP A 61 -5.73 39.37 1.17
N GLY A 62 -6.57 39.95 2.05
CA GLY A 62 -6.16 40.13 3.44
C GLY A 62 -5.95 38.83 4.19
N TYR A 63 -6.79 37.81 3.95
CA TYR A 63 -6.61 36.49 4.53
C TYR A 63 -5.43 35.73 3.89
N ARG A 64 -5.20 35.89 2.57
CA ARG A 64 -3.99 35.41 1.92
C ARG A 64 -2.73 35.96 2.60
N LEU A 65 -2.68 37.29 2.78
CA LEU A 65 -1.55 37.96 3.47
C LEU A 65 -1.40 37.52 4.92
N LEU A 66 -2.49 37.22 5.62
CA LEU A 66 -2.44 36.71 6.98
C LEU A 66 -1.68 35.37 7.05
N PHE A 67 -1.97 34.42 6.17
CA PHE A 67 -1.42 33.07 6.23
C PHE A 67 -0.08 32.92 5.50
N VAL A 68 0.09 33.51 4.33
CA VAL A 68 1.28 33.33 3.47
C VAL A 68 2.21 34.55 3.50
N GLY A 69 1.70 35.72 3.88
CA GLY A 69 2.48 36.97 3.85
C GLY A 69 2.71 37.50 2.43
N SER A 70 3.66 38.41 2.29
CA SER A 70 4.17 38.92 1.00
C SER A 70 5.58 39.47 1.17
N SER A 71 6.21 39.93 0.10
CA SER A 71 7.58 40.50 0.08
C SER A 71 7.80 41.69 1.03
N GLY A 72 6.75 42.24 1.64
CA GLY A 72 6.84 43.39 2.58
C GLY A 72 6.02 43.19 3.87
N LYS A 73 5.23 42.10 3.98
CA LYS A 73 4.40 41.82 5.15
C LYS A 73 4.62 40.36 5.57
N ALA A 74 5.14 40.15 6.79
CA ALA A 74 5.33 38.83 7.35
C ALA A 74 3.99 38.12 7.61
N SER A 75 3.94 36.79 7.38
CA SER A 75 2.80 35.98 7.74
C SER A 75 2.62 35.87 9.26
N VAL A 76 1.42 35.52 9.71
CA VAL A 76 1.17 35.29 11.13
C VAL A 76 2.02 34.14 11.69
N LEU A 77 2.34 33.12 10.87
CA LEU A 77 3.19 31.99 11.28
C LEU A 77 4.65 32.42 11.49
N GLU A 78 5.15 33.41 10.73
CA GLU A 78 6.48 33.97 10.94
C GLU A 78 6.53 34.83 12.21
N THR A 79 5.57 35.75 12.38
CA THR A 79 5.54 36.66 13.53
C THR A 79 5.31 35.93 14.85
N ALA A 80 4.46 34.91 14.84
CA ALA A 80 4.10 34.11 16.00
C ALA A 80 4.96 32.84 16.21
N ALA A 81 6.04 32.64 15.47
CA ALA A 81 6.82 31.39 15.46
C ALA A 81 7.28 30.90 16.86
N LYS A 82 7.50 31.82 17.80
CA LYS A 82 7.90 31.52 19.20
C LYS A 82 6.71 31.24 20.14
N HIS A 83 5.49 31.42 19.68
CA HIS A 83 4.27 31.34 20.50
C HIS A 83 3.42 30.13 20.09
N VAL A 84 3.77 28.94 20.60
CA VAL A 84 3.17 27.63 20.26
C VAL A 84 1.64 27.67 20.26
N ASN A 85 1.00 28.25 21.26
CA ASN A 85 -0.47 28.32 21.35
C ASN A 85 -1.10 29.12 20.20
N VAL A 86 -0.43 30.20 19.75
CA VAL A 86 -0.89 31.02 18.65
C VAL A 86 -0.72 30.25 17.33
N VAL A 87 0.44 29.62 17.10
CA VAL A 87 0.68 28.79 15.91
C VAL A 87 -0.33 27.66 15.80
N GLN A 88 -0.57 26.91 16.88
CA GLN A 88 -1.58 25.84 16.90
C GLN A 88 -2.97 26.36 16.54
N TYR A 89 -3.38 27.49 17.10
CA TYR A 89 -4.67 28.09 16.81
C TYR A 89 -4.80 28.52 15.34
N ILE A 90 -3.76 29.15 14.80
CA ILE A 90 -3.74 29.61 13.40
C ILE A 90 -3.82 28.43 12.41
N LEU A 91 -3.12 27.31 12.70
CA LEU A 91 -3.21 26.11 11.87
C LEU A 91 -4.61 25.50 11.88
N VAL A 92 -5.24 25.42 13.05
CA VAL A 92 -6.64 24.97 13.17
C VAL A 92 -7.59 25.92 12.46
N LEU A 93 -7.40 27.23 12.62
CA LEU A 93 -8.20 28.25 11.95
C LEU A 93 -8.07 28.14 10.43
N LEU A 94 -6.86 27.95 9.90
CA LEU A 94 -6.64 27.77 8.47
C LEU A 94 -7.38 26.55 7.94
N ALA A 95 -7.27 25.39 8.59
CA ALA A 95 -7.99 24.19 8.20
C ALA A 95 -9.51 24.41 8.17
N ASP A 96 -10.06 25.03 9.23
CA ASP A 96 -11.49 25.36 9.32
C ASP A 96 -11.94 26.32 8.20
N LEU A 97 -11.10 27.28 7.83
CA LEU A 97 -11.42 28.24 6.77
C LEU A 97 -11.30 27.62 5.38
N LEU A 98 -10.36 26.73 5.15
CA LEU A 98 -10.24 26.01 3.88
C LEU A 98 -11.47 25.12 3.62
N ASP A 99 -11.96 24.46 4.65
CA ASP A 99 -13.19 23.65 4.56
C ASP A 99 -14.43 24.50 4.30
N ALA A 100 -14.56 25.64 5.00
CA ALA A 100 -15.71 26.53 4.89
C ALA A 100 -15.69 27.40 3.61
N VAL A 101 -14.50 27.76 3.12
CA VAL A 101 -14.27 28.73 2.05
C VAL A 101 -13.23 28.23 1.04
N PRO A 102 -13.60 27.30 0.14
CA PRO A 102 -12.66 26.73 -0.83
C PRO A 102 -11.99 27.75 -1.77
N SER A 103 -12.61 28.95 -1.97
CA SER A 103 -12.02 30.06 -2.71
C SER A 103 -10.74 30.61 -2.09
N LEU A 104 -10.58 30.46 -0.75
CA LEU A 104 -9.34 30.83 -0.04
C LEU A 104 -8.14 29.99 -0.51
N ALA A 105 -8.35 28.69 -0.75
CA ALA A 105 -7.27 27.84 -1.27
C ALA A 105 -6.67 28.42 -2.57
N LYS A 106 -7.53 28.82 -3.52
CA LYS A 106 -7.08 29.43 -4.78
C LYS A 106 -6.36 30.77 -4.57
N ALA A 107 -6.81 31.57 -3.59
CA ALA A 107 -6.17 32.84 -3.28
C ALA A 107 -4.75 32.64 -2.69
N LEU A 108 -4.53 31.61 -1.87
CA LEU A 108 -3.22 31.28 -1.30
C LEU A 108 -2.19 30.91 -2.37
N PHE A 109 -2.62 30.34 -3.51
CA PHE A 109 -1.76 29.98 -4.66
C PHE A 109 -1.38 31.13 -5.59
N GLN A 110 -1.81 32.34 -5.31
CA GLN A 110 -1.38 33.53 -6.07
C GLN A 110 0.07 33.92 -5.75
N GLU A 111 0.65 33.41 -4.66
CA GLU A 111 2.05 33.55 -4.31
C GLU A 111 2.93 32.48 -5.00
N ASN A 112 4.20 32.79 -5.25
CA ASN A 112 5.11 31.85 -5.91
C ASN A 112 5.41 30.58 -5.11
N ASP A 113 5.33 30.63 -3.79
CA ASP A 113 5.53 29.51 -2.88
C ASP A 113 4.58 29.63 -1.67
N PRO A 114 3.35 29.06 -1.78
CA PRO A 114 2.38 29.10 -0.72
C PRO A 114 2.78 28.22 0.49
N TYR A 115 3.77 27.34 0.35
CA TYR A 115 4.17 26.35 1.35
C TYR A 115 5.31 26.81 2.26
N LYS A 116 6.01 27.86 1.90
CA LYS A 116 7.24 28.33 2.54
C LYS A 116 7.18 28.40 4.08
N HIS A 117 6.05 28.85 4.63
CA HIS A 117 5.88 29.03 6.07
C HIS A 117 5.32 27.79 6.79
N PHE A 118 4.81 26.83 6.03
CA PHE A 118 4.23 25.60 6.57
C PHE A 118 5.21 24.42 6.60
N LEU A 119 5.98 24.20 5.53
CA LEU A 119 6.88 23.06 5.45
C LEU A 119 7.89 22.95 6.60
N PRO A 120 8.49 24.05 7.10
CA PRO A 120 9.38 23.97 8.27
C PRO A 120 8.68 23.48 9.54
N LEU A 121 7.36 23.68 9.66
CA LEU A 121 6.57 23.29 10.84
C LEU A 121 6.28 21.77 10.87
N LEU A 122 6.53 21.03 9.79
CA LEU A 122 6.45 19.57 9.79
C LEU A 122 7.61 18.92 10.56
N HIS A 123 8.69 19.66 10.83
CA HIS A 123 9.81 19.20 11.63
C HIS A 123 9.61 19.64 13.09
N SER A 124 9.37 18.68 13.97
CA SER A 124 9.26 18.94 15.41
C SER A 124 10.54 18.54 16.13
N ASN A 125 10.90 19.31 17.17
CA ASN A 125 11.98 18.97 18.09
C ASN A 125 11.52 18.08 19.25
N THR A 126 10.22 17.84 19.40
CA THR A 126 9.62 17.01 20.45
C THR A 126 8.49 16.15 19.92
N THR A 127 8.39 14.91 20.40
CA THR A 127 7.35 13.95 20.02
C THR A 127 5.94 14.32 20.50
N GLU A 128 5.83 15.25 21.43
CA GLU A 128 4.55 15.69 22.04
C GLU A 128 3.98 16.97 21.40
N ASP A 129 4.70 17.58 20.45
CA ASP A 129 4.25 18.80 19.80
C ASP A 129 3.19 18.50 18.74
N PRO A 130 1.96 19.02 18.85
CA PRO A 130 0.90 18.80 17.87
C PRO A 130 1.05 19.66 16.59
N ILE A 131 2.00 20.61 16.54
CA ILE A 131 2.17 21.53 15.40
C ILE A 131 2.40 20.77 14.08
N PRO A 132 3.30 19.76 13.98
CA PRO A 132 3.49 19.03 12.73
C PRO A 132 2.20 18.32 12.24
N LEU A 133 1.44 17.74 13.17
CA LEU A 133 0.18 17.07 12.84
C LEU A 133 -0.89 18.04 12.34
N LEU A 134 -1.02 19.21 12.97
CA LEU A 134 -1.95 20.27 12.53
C LEU A 134 -1.50 20.86 11.19
N THR A 135 -0.20 20.96 11.00
CA THR A 135 0.38 21.48 9.74
C THR A 135 0.13 20.51 8.58
N SER A 136 0.35 19.21 8.78
CA SER A 136 0.08 18.22 7.74
C SER A 136 -1.39 18.22 7.33
N ASN A 137 -2.30 18.30 8.28
CA ASN A 137 -3.74 18.38 8.03
C ASN A 137 -4.11 19.66 7.24
N ALA A 138 -3.61 20.83 7.62
CA ALA A 138 -3.86 22.07 6.91
C ALA A 138 -3.28 22.04 5.48
N LEU A 139 -2.08 21.48 5.30
CA LEU A 139 -1.44 21.32 3.97
C LEU A 139 -2.16 20.30 3.11
N ALA A 140 -2.57 19.15 3.66
CA ALA A 140 -3.33 18.15 2.94
C ALA A 140 -4.66 18.73 2.42
N THR A 141 -5.37 19.49 3.27
CA THR A 141 -6.59 20.20 2.88
C THR A 141 -6.32 21.25 1.80
N LEU A 142 -5.29 22.07 1.97
CA LEU A 142 -4.91 23.11 1.00
C LEU A 142 -4.59 22.51 -0.38
N ILE A 143 -3.74 21.49 -0.43
CA ILE A 143 -3.31 20.85 -1.68
C ILE A 143 -4.48 20.15 -2.37
N SER A 144 -5.31 19.43 -1.61
CA SER A 144 -6.45 18.69 -2.16
C SER A 144 -7.53 19.60 -2.76
N LEU A 145 -7.74 20.79 -2.16
CA LEU A 145 -8.70 21.78 -2.66
C LEU A 145 -8.18 22.54 -3.88
N SER A 146 -6.89 22.89 -3.89
CA SER A 146 -6.28 23.63 -5.00
C SER A 146 -6.10 22.76 -6.25
N ARG A 147 -5.76 21.49 -6.06
CA ARG A 147 -5.36 20.55 -7.13
C ARG A 147 -4.28 21.13 -8.03
N ASP A 148 -3.37 21.91 -7.44
CA ASP A 148 -2.25 22.52 -8.14
C ASP A 148 -1.17 21.48 -8.42
N GLU A 149 -0.61 21.47 -9.63
CA GLU A 149 0.44 20.57 -10.09
C GLU A 149 1.76 21.31 -10.38
N SER A 150 1.97 22.46 -9.73
CA SER A 150 3.22 23.22 -9.86
C SER A 150 4.41 22.49 -9.22
N LYS A 151 5.63 22.91 -9.59
CA LYS A 151 6.86 22.39 -8.99
C LYS A 151 6.91 22.61 -7.48
N ALA A 152 6.33 23.71 -6.97
CA ALA A 152 6.25 23.97 -5.53
C ALA A 152 5.38 22.93 -4.84
N THR A 153 4.24 22.56 -5.44
CA THR A 153 3.37 21.49 -4.94
C THR A 153 4.04 20.12 -4.99
N GLU A 154 4.77 19.80 -6.06
CA GLU A 154 5.53 18.54 -6.14
C GLU A 154 6.56 18.41 -5.02
N GLN A 155 7.28 19.51 -4.70
CA GLN A 155 8.25 19.54 -3.60
C GLN A 155 7.56 19.42 -2.24
N ALA A 156 6.46 20.13 -2.05
CA ALA A 156 5.65 20.04 -0.82
C ALA A 156 5.13 18.62 -0.59
N LEU A 157 4.59 17.95 -1.64
CA LEU A 157 4.14 16.57 -1.56
C LEU A 157 5.24 15.62 -1.08
N GLN A 158 6.48 15.79 -1.58
CA GLN A 158 7.59 14.94 -1.15
C GLN A 158 7.86 15.05 0.35
N VAL A 159 7.86 16.26 0.89
CA VAL A 159 8.09 16.51 2.33
C VAL A 159 6.92 15.98 3.17
N ILE A 160 5.68 16.24 2.73
CA ILE A 160 4.48 15.79 3.44
C ILE A 160 4.41 14.25 3.46
N PHE A 161 4.68 13.58 2.34
CA PHE A 161 4.71 12.11 2.29
C PHE A 161 5.75 11.52 3.23
N THR A 162 6.92 12.13 3.34
CA THR A 162 7.95 11.71 4.31
C THR A 162 7.45 11.84 5.75
N TYR A 163 6.78 12.94 6.10
CA TYR A 163 6.19 13.13 7.41
C TYR A 163 5.09 12.09 7.70
N LEU A 164 4.15 11.93 6.78
CA LEU A 164 3.03 10.98 6.91
C LEU A 164 3.51 9.53 6.99
N SER A 165 4.61 9.19 6.32
CA SER A 165 5.26 7.88 6.45
C SER A 165 5.65 7.56 7.89
N GLY A 166 6.15 8.56 8.64
CA GLY A 166 6.43 8.42 10.06
C GLY A 166 5.17 8.07 10.88
N LEU A 167 4.04 8.71 10.59
CA LEU A 167 2.77 8.40 11.23
C LEU A 167 2.23 7.02 10.84
N ALA A 168 2.32 6.66 9.56
CA ALA A 168 1.87 5.36 9.05
C ALA A 168 2.67 4.18 9.65
N LYS A 169 3.93 4.40 10.02
CA LYS A 169 4.80 3.42 10.69
C LYS A 169 4.58 3.36 12.22
N SER A 170 3.78 4.26 12.78
CA SER A 170 3.47 4.27 14.21
C SER A 170 2.74 2.99 14.64
N THR A 171 2.87 2.63 15.92
CA THR A 171 2.05 1.57 16.53
C THR A 171 0.67 2.06 16.96
N ASP A 172 0.43 3.37 16.95
CA ASP A 172 -0.85 3.99 17.28
C ASP A 172 -1.77 4.00 16.06
N ALA A 173 -2.89 3.27 16.15
CA ALA A 173 -3.86 3.15 15.05
C ALA A 173 -4.52 4.49 14.70
N GLY A 174 -4.63 5.43 15.64
CA GLY A 174 -5.17 6.77 15.37
C GLY A 174 -4.23 7.61 14.52
N LEU A 175 -2.91 7.54 14.77
CA LEU A 175 -1.91 8.21 13.94
C LEU A 175 -1.81 7.57 12.55
N GLN A 176 -1.89 6.23 12.48
CA GLN A 176 -1.96 5.52 11.19
C GLN A 176 -3.18 5.97 10.37
N ASP A 177 -4.35 6.07 11.01
CA ASP A 177 -5.60 6.47 10.33
C ASP A 177 -5.52 7.91 9.80
N ILE A 178 -4.93 8.84 10.57
CA ILE A 178 -4.66 10.21 10.11
C ILE A 178 -3.78 10.21 8.86
N ALA A 179 -2.64 9.49 8.91
CA ALA A 179 -1.73 9.42 7.77
C ALA A 179 -2.42 8.89 6.51
N VAL A 180 -3.20 7.83 6.64
CA VAL A 180 -3.87 7.18 5.52
C VAL A 180 -4.98 8.07 4.94
N GLN A 181 -5.73 8.79 5.77
CA GLN A 181 -6.73 9.75 5.31
C GLN A 181 -6.09 10.93 4.57
N GLU A 182 -4.99 11.47 5.08
CA GLU A 182 -4.26 12.55 4.41
C GLU A 182 -3.62 12.06 3.10
N TYR A 183 -3.09 10.84 3.03
CA TYR A 183 -2.66 10.23 1.77
C TYR A 183 -3.81 10.17 0.76
N SER A 184 -4.99 9.67 1.17
CA SER A 184 -6.15 9.61 0.29
C SER A 184 -6.56 10.98 -0.25
N ALA A 185 -6.49 12.04 0.58
CA ALA A 185 -6.78 13.40 0.15
C ALA A 185 -5.75 13.94 -0.85
N LEU A 186 -4.48 13.54 -0.71
CA LEU A 186 -3.38 14.02 -1.56
C LEU A 186 -3.25 13.27 -2.90
N LEU A 187 -3.80 12.06 -3.04
CA LEU A 187 -3.67 11.24 -4.26
C LEU A 187 -4.71 11.58 -5.36
N PHE A 188 -5.07 12.84 -5.50
CA PHE A 188 -6.12 13.32 -6.42
C PHE A 188 -5.74 13.30 -7.91
N GLY A 189 -4.45 13.29 -8.26
CA GLY A 189 -3.96 13.40 -9.64
C GLY A 189 -2.85 12.39 -9.96
N ARG A 190 -2.56 12.22 -11.27
CA ARG A 190 -1.49 11.33 -11.73
C ARG A 190 -0.13 11.72 -11.16
N THR A 191 0.19 13.01 -11.16
CA THR A 191 1.47 13.53 -10.63
C THR A 191 1.64 13.19 -9.15
N SER A 192 0.60 13.39 -8.33
CA SER A 192 0.66 13.08 -6.90
C SER A 192 0.80 11.57 -6.65
N ARG A 193 0.06 10.72 -7.39
CA ARG A 193 0.20 9.26 -7.32
C ARG A 193 1.59 8.78 -7.75
N GLY A 194 2.15 9.35 -8.81
CA GLY A 194 3.52 9.07 -9.24
C GLY A 194 4.57 9.45 -8.20
N LYS A 195 4.43 10.62 -7.55
CA LYS A 195 5.33 11.02 -6.44
C LYS A 195 5.21 10.11 -5.23
N PHE A 196 4.00 9.67 -4.90
CA PHE A 196 3.73 8.69 -3.83
C PHE A 196 4.40 7.35 -4.14
N TRP A 197 4.27 6.85 -5.35
CA TRP A 197 4.91 5.62 -5.80
C TRP A 197 6.43 5.69 -5.82
N ASN A 198 7.00 6.82 -6.25
CA ASN A 198 8.46 7.01 -6.26
C ASN A 198 9.10 6.93 -4.87
N GLN A 199 8.33 7.12 -3.81
CA GLN A 199 8.74 6.95 -2.42
C GLN A 199 8.17 5.67 -1.78
N ARG A 200 7.83 4.63 -2.57
CA ARG A 200 7.06 3.48 -2.13
C ARG A 200 7.62 2.72 -0.93
N SER A 201 8.91 2.68 -0.75
CA SER A 201 9.54 2.11 0.45
C SER A 201 9.17 2.86 1.74
N GLU A 202 8.80 4.13 1.64
CA GLU A 202 8.37 4.97 2.76
C GLU A 202 6.85 5.05 2.87
N THR A 203 6.15 5.13 1.73
CA THR A 203 4.71 5.42 1.65
C THR A 203 3.86 4.17 1.52
N VAL A 204 4.19 3.25 0.60
CA VAL A 204 3.39 2.05 0.28
C VAL A 204 3.72 0.90 1.23
N GLU A 205 4.98 0.63 1.52
CA GLU A 205 5.39 -0.49 2.37
C GLU A 205 4.70 -0.50 3.75
N PRO A 206 4.57 0.62 4.48
CA PRO A 206 3.83 0.64 5.74
C PRO A 206 2.36 0.27 5.58
N LEU A 207 1.72 0.67 4.48
CA LEU A 207 0.32 0.34 4.17
C LEU A 207 0.16 -1.15 3.89
N ILE A 208 1.08 -1.73 3.14
CA ILE A 208 1.11 -3.18 2.90
C ILE A 208 1.29 -3.95 4.21
N LYS A 209 2.13 -3.48 5.13
CA LYS A 209 2.27 -4.10 6.46
C LYS A 209 0.97 -4.08 7.27
N ILE A 210 0.20 -2.99 7.19
CA ILE A 210 -1.13 -2.92 7.82
C ILE A 210 -2.07 -3.95 7.17
N LEU A 211 -2.08 -4.07 5.83
CA LEU A 211 -2.89 -5.06 5.12
C LEU A 211 -2.48 -6.50 5.45
N GLN A 212 -1.18 -6.79 5.53
CA GLN A 212 -0.65 -8.09 5.94
C GLN A 212 -1.09 -8.44 7.37
N THR A 213 -1.01 -7.47 8.28
CA THR A 213 -1.49 -7.63 9.66
C THR A 213 -3.00 -7.93 9.69
N ALA A 214 -3.79 -7.19 8.92
CA ALA A 214 -5.24 -7.42 8.79
C ALA A 214 -5.56 -8.81 8.21
N ALA A 215 -4.70 -9.32 7.32
CA ALA A 215 -4.80 -10.66 6.76
C ALA A 215 -4.34 -11.76 7.73
N GLY A 216 -3.84 -11.40 8.92
CA GLY A 216 -3.31 -12.35 9.89
C GLY A 216 -1.88 -12.82 9.58
N ILE A 217 -1.14 -12.09 8.74
CA ILE A 217 0.24 -12.34 8.38
C ILE A 217 1.08 -11.36 9.21
N GLY A 218 1.44 -11.73 10.41
CA GLY A 218 2.17 -10.82 11.30
C GLY A 218 3.09 -11.55 12.25
N SER A 219 4.18 -10.89 12.58
CA SER A 219 5.21 -11.29 13.50
C SER A 219 4.65 -11.68 14.87
N GLY A 220 4.71 -12.96 15.23
CA GLY A 220 4.59 -13.35 16.63
C GLY A 220 3.73 -14.56 16.97
N ALA A 221 3.13 -15.24 16.04
CA ALA A 221 2.52 -16.53 16.30
C ALA A 221 3.05 -17.53 15.29
N ASN A 222 3.76 -18.55 15.75
CA ASN A 222 4.26 -19.72 15.00
C ASN A 222 3.93 -19.68 13.50
N SER A 223 4.84 -19.14 12.74
CA SER A 223 4.74 -18.76 11.34
C SER A 223 4.75 -19.96 10.38
N ALA A 224 3.83 -20.87 10.57
CA ALA A 224 3.59 -21.97 9.62
C ALA A 224 2.53 -21.64 8.57
N ALA A 225 2.00 -20.42 8.56
CA ALA A 225 0.94 -20.03 7.64
C ALA A 225 1.48 -19.08 6.58
N SER A 226 2.21 -19.63 5.61
CA SER A 226 2.44 -18.94 4.35
C SER A 226 1.10 -18.63 3.67
N LEU A 227 1.00 -17.44 3.06
CA LEU A 227 -0.14 -17.08 2.21
C LEU A 227 -0.45 -18.17 1.18
N TRP A 228 0.59 -18.75 0.60
CA TRP A 228 0.50 -19.79 -0.42
C TRP A 228 0.06 -21.16 0.10
N SER A 229 0.26 -21.46 1.38
CA SER A 229 -0.15 -22.76 1.94
C SER A 229 -1.65 -22.86 2.23
N GLY A 230 -2.39 -21.75 2.20
CA GLY A 230 -3.82 -21.71 2.50
C GLY A 230 -4.16 -22.05 3.96
N SER A 231 -3.16 -22.21 4.82
CA SER A 231 -3.27 -22.72 6.19
C SER A 231 -3.40 -21.62 7.24
N ALA A 232 -3.70 -20.38 6.84
CA ALA A 232 -4.01 -19.32 7.79
C ALA A 232 -5.29 -19.68 8.57
N THR A 233 -5.11 -20.24 9.75
CA THR A 233 -6.22 -20.48 10.68
C THR A 233 -6.75 -19.13 11.13
N VAL A 234 -7.95 -18.78 10.71
CA VAL A 234 -8.71 -17.66 11.24
C VAL A 234 -8.92 -17.93 12.74
N ARG A 235 -8.08 -17.35 13.59
CA ARG A 235 -8.39 -17.28 15.02
C ARG A 235 -9.49 -16.24 15.17
N ASN A 236 -10.72 -16.72 15.34
CA ASN A 236 -11.85 -15.92 15.81
C ASN A 236 -11.55 -15.42 17.24
N ASN A 237 -10.81 -14.35 17.36
CA ASN A 237 -10.82 -13.55 18.58
C ASN A 237 -11.99 -12.58 18.44
N GLY A 238 -13.05 -12.87 19.16
CA GLY A 238 -14.36 -12.22 19.12
C GLY A 238 -14.35 -10.76 19.56
N PHE A 239 -13.80 -9.89 18.71
CA PHE A 239 -14.09 -8.48 18.74
C PHE A 239 -14.90 -8.16 17.46
N GLU A 240 -16.19 -7.91 17.62
CA GLU A 240 -17.04 -7.38 16.56
C GLU A 240 -16.42 -6.07 16.06
N GLY A 241 -15.78 -6.12 14.88
CA GLY A 241 -15.22 -4.92 14.23
C GLY A 241 -13.75 -4.98 13.83
N SER A 242 -13.03 -6.10 14.05
CA SER A 242 -11.66 -6.26 13.53
C SER A 242 -11.50 -7.55 12.74
N LEU A 243 -10.68 -7.51 11.68
CA LEU A 243 -10.16 -8.70 11.02
C LEU A 243 -9.09 -9.39 11.90
N GLY A 244 -8.76 -10.63 11.59
CA GLY A 244 -7.97 -11.52 12.44
C GLY A 244 -6.65 -11.02 13.05
N GLY A 245 -6.11 -9.88 12.58
CA GLY A 245 -4.88 -9.27 13.06
C GLY A 245 -5.05 -8.07 14.01
N GLY A 246 -6.29 -7.75 14.46
CA GLY A 246 -6.54 -6.62 15.37
C GLY A 246 -6.60 -5.25 14.69
N VAL A 247 -6.49 -5.17 13.36
CA VAL A 247 -6.65 -3.92 12.60
C VAL A 247 -8.12 -3.53 12.56
N GLY A 248 -8.44 -2.29 12.96
CA GLY A 248 -9.80 -1.77 12.90
C GLY A 248 -10.33 -1.70 11.46
N LEU A 249 -11.63 -1.99 11.27
CA LEU A 249 -12.26 -1.99 9.95
C LEU A 249 -12.17 -0.63 9.24
N GLN A 250 -12.18 0.46 9.99
CA GLN A 250 -12.06 1.81 9.44
C GLN A 250 -10.67 2.04 8.85
N LEU A 251 -9.61 1.76 9.60
CA LEU A 251 -8.24 1.88 9.12
C LEU A 251 -8.00 0.98 7.89
N LEU A 252 -8.48 -0.28 7.94
CA LEU A 252 -8.39 -1.17 6.80
C LEU A 252 -9.06 -0.58 5.54
N TYR A 253 -10.28 -0.04 5.70
CA TYR A 253 -11.00 0.58 4.59
C TYR A 253 -10.22 1.76 3.99
N HIS A 254 -9.64 2.62 4.83
CA HIS A 254 -8.87 3.77 4.38
C HIS A 254 -7.57 3.34 3.65
N VAL A 255 -6.89 2.32 4.15
CA VAL A 255 -5.70 1.76 3.48
C VAL A 255 -6.07 1.17 2.12
N LEU A 256 -7.15 0.38 2.04
CA LEU A 256 -7.65 -0.15 0.77
C LEU A 256 -8.01 0.97 -0.22
N LEU A 257 -8.58 2.08 0.27
CA LEU A 257 -8.91 3.24 -0.55
C LEU A 257 -7.66 3.90 -1.15
N VAL A 258 -6.58 4.04 -0.38
CA VAL A 258 -5.30 4.59 -0.87
C VAL A 258 -4.69 3.69 -1.96
N ILE A 259 -4.65 2.38 -1.74
CA ILE A 259 -4.13 1.44 -2.75
C ILE A 259 -5.04 1.41 -3.99
N TRP A 260 -6.36 1.51 -3.81
CA TRP A 260 -7.30 1.65 -4.93
C TRP A 260 -7.04 2.93 -5.74
N GLN A 261 -6.78 4.08 -5.09
CA GLN A 261 -6.39 5.30 -5.79
C GLN A 261 -5.07 5.13 -6.56
N LEU A 262 -4.10 4.41 -6.00
CA LEU A 262 -2.83 4.11 -6.66
C LEU A 262 -3.04 3.20 -7.89
N SER A 263 -3.99 2.27 -7.85
CA SER A 263 -4.27 1.34 -8.95
C SER A 263 -4.82 2.03 -10.23
N PHE A 264 -5.19 3.32 -10.18
CA PHE A 264 -5.44 4.10 -11.40
C PHE A 264 -4.21 4.26 -12.28
N GLU A 265 -3.01 4.06 -11.73
CA GLU A 265 -1.74 4.02 -12.46
C GLU A 265 -1.27 2.57 -12.69
N ALA A 266 -2.20 1.62 -12.82
CA ALA A 266 -1.90 0.19 -12.92
C ALA A 266 -0.90 -0.18 -14.03
N GLU A 267 -0.90 0.56 -15.13
CA GLU A 267 0.06 0.35 -16.23
C GLU A 267 1.50 0.64 -15.82
N ASP A 268 1.70 1.64 -14.94
CA ASP A 268 3.03 2.09 -14.50
C ASP A 268 3.51 1.38 -13.22
N VAL A 269 2.57 0.92 -12.36
CA VAL A 269 2.91 0.44 -11.01
C VAL A 269 2.49 -1.01 -10.74
N GLY A 270 1.66 -1.60 -11.60
CA GLY A 270 0.98 -2.87 -11.29
C GLY A 270 1.93 -4.05 -11.17
N GLU A 271 2.91 -4.17 -12.08
CA GLU A 271 3.88 -5.26 -12.06
C GLU A 271 4.80 -5.15 -10.83
N ASP A 272 5.39 -3.97 -10.62
CA ASP A 272 6.27 -3.74 -9.46
C ASP A 272 5.51 -3.91 -8.13
N LEU A 273 4.24 -3.49 -8.06
CA LEU A 273 3.40 -3.66 -6.86
C LEU A 273 3.17 -5.14 -6.55
N ASN A 274 3.07 -5.99 -7.57
CA ASN A 274 2.98 -7.42 -7.38
C ASN A 274 4.34 -8.06 -7.06
N ASP A 275 5.40 -7.66 -7.76
CA ASP A 275 6.73 -8.26 -7.60
C ASP A 275 7.36 -7.91 -6.23
N GLU A 276 7.12 -6.69 -5.71
CA GLU A 276 7.68 -6.27 -4.43
C GLU A 276 6.81 -6.69 -3.23
N TYR A 277 5.48 -6.77 -3.40
CA TYR A 277 4.55 -6.93 -2.28
C TYR A 277 3.56 -8.08 -2.39
N ASP A 278 3.61 -8.89 -3.45
CA ASP A 278 2.65 -9.99 -3.72
C ASP A 278 1.18 -9.53 -3.64
N ILE A 279 0.87 -8.36 -4.20
CA ILE A 279 -0.42 -7.69 -3.98
C ILE A 279 -1.61 -8.55 -4.42
N ILE A 280 -1.49 -9.29 -5.52
CA ILE A 280 -2.57 -10.15 -6.05
C ILE A 280 -2.91 -11.25 -5.03
N LEU A 281 -1.90 -11.89 -4.45
CA LEU A 281 -2.09 -12.91 -3.44
C LEU A 281 -2.66 -12.33 -2.13
N LEU A 282 -2.12 -11.21 -1.66
CA LEU A 282 -2.58 -10.51 -0.47
C LEU A 282 -4.05 -10.09 -0.60
N TYR A 283 -4.43 -9.50 -1.74
CA TYR A 283 -5.80 -9.06 -2.00
C TYR A 283 -6.77 -10.22 -2.16
N THR A 284 -6.34 -11.31 -2.79
CA THR A 284 -7.15 -12.54 -2.87
C THR A 284 -7.40 -13.12 -1.47
N HIS A 285 -6.40 -13.06 -0.58
CA HIS A 285 -6.56 -13.49 0.80
C HIS A 285 -7.51 -12.57 1.59
N LEU A 286 -7.37 -11.25 1.47
CA LEU A 286 -8.26 -10.27 2.08
C LEU A 286 -9.69 -10.40 1.56
N LEU A 287 -9.89 -10.71 0.27
CA LEU A 287 -11.20 -10.96 -0.33
C LEU A 287 -11.92 -12.13 0.36
N ARG A 288 -11.20 -13.19 0.68
CA ARG A 288 -11.74 -14.34 1.42
C ARG A 288 -12.21 -13.95 2.82
N LEU A 289 -11.49 -13.05 3.50
CA LEU A 289 -11.79 -12.60 4.87
C LEU A 289 -12.83 -11.48 4.92
N SER A 290 -13.05 -10.77 3.81
CA SER A 290 -13.94 -9.61 3.76
C SER A 290 -15.41 -10.02 3.90
N GLN A 291 -16.11 -9.38 4.86
CA GLN A 291 -17.54 -9.57 5.11
C GLN A 291 -18.39 -8.36 4.75
N LYS A 292 -17.76 -7.18 4.59
CA LYS A 292 -18.46 -5.92 4.32
C LYS A 292 -18.37 -5.57 2.83
N GLU A 293 -19.51 -5.29 2.20
CA GLU A 293 -19.56 -4.94 0.77
C GLU A 293 -18.62 -3.78 0.40
N LYS A 294 -18.53 -2.75 1.25
CA LYS A 294 -17.66 -1.59 1.00
C LYS A 294 -16.17 -1.97 0.87
N THR A 295 -15.66 -2.84 1.75
CA THR A 295 -14.28 -3.34 1.68
C THR A 295 -14.09 -4.29 0.52
N THR A 296 -15.05 -5.20 0.30
CA THR A 296 -15.04 -6.14 -0.82
C THR A 296 -15.00 -5.40 -2.16
N ARG A 297 -15.78 -4.33 -2.31
CA ARG A 297 -15.78 -3.48 -3.51
C ARG A 297 -14.40 -2.89 -3.81
N LEU A 298 -13.74 -2.27 -2.82
CA LEU A 298 -12.39 -1.72 -3.02
C LEU A 298 -11.38 -2.79 -3.42
N ILE A 299 -11.46 -3.99 -2.81
CA ILE A 299 -10.57 -5.11 -3.14
C ILE A 299 -10.80 -5.57 -4.59
N LEU A 300 -12.06 -5.76 -5.00
CA LEU A 300 -12.39 -6.21 -6.37
C LEU A 300 -12.02 -5.16 -7.40
N SER A 301 -12.36 -3.90 -7.16
CA SER A 301 -12.05 -2.81 -8.10
C SER A 301 -10.54 -2.62 -8.28
N THR A 302 -9.74 -2.76 -7.20
CA THR A 302 -8.28 -2.74 -7.29
C THR A 302 -7.76 -3.92 -8.10
N LEU A 303 -8.23 -5.14 -7.82
CA LEU A 303 -7.84 -6.34 -8.57
C LEU A 303 -8.21 -6.21 -10.05
N HIS A 304 -9.41 -5.69 -10.35
CA HIS A 304 -9.87 -5.49 -11.72
C HIS A 304 -8.94 -4.53 -12.48
N GLN A 305 -8.63 -3.36 -11.92
CA GLN A 305 -7.73 -2.39 -12.55
C GLN A 305 -6.32 -2.97 -12.79
N LEU A 306 -5.75 -3.66 -11.79
CA LEU A 306 -4.43 -4.26 -11.90
C LEU A 306 -4.39 -5.38 -12.96
N LEU A 307 -5.36 -6.28 -12.95
CA LEU A 307 -5.41 -7.44 -13.85
C LEU A 307 -5.78 -7.05 -15.27
N GLU A 308 -6.70 -6.10 -15.46
CA GLU A 308 -7.10 -5.62 -16.79
C GLU A 308 -5.92 -4.99 -17.54
N LYS A 309 -5.09 -4.19 -16.83
CA LYS A 309 -3.96 -3.47 -17.42
C LYS A 309 -2.70 -4.32 -17.59
N ASN A 310 -2.52 -5.34 -16.77
CA ASN A 310 -1.31 -6.16 -16.72
C ASN A 310 -1.64 -7.65 -16.94
N GLN A 311 -2.44 -7.97 -17.97
CA GLN A 311 -2.98 -9.32 -18.20
C GLN A 311 -1.89 -10.38 -18.30
N THR A 312 -0.83 -10.11 -19.06
CA THR A 312 0.23 -11.09 -19.33
C THR A 312 1.03 -11.47 -18.09
N SER A 313 1.29 -10.51 -17.22
CA SER A 313 2.11 -10.68 -16.01
C SER A 313 1.30 -11.08 -14.78
N LEU A 314 0.09 -10.51 -14.60
CA LEU A 314 -0.65 -10.67 -13.34
C LEU A 314 -1.77 -11.72 -13.38
N LEU A 315 -2.35 -12.08 -14.55
CA LEU A 315 -3.37 -13.13 -14.62
C LEU A 315 -2.84 -14.51 -14.18
N PRO A 316 -1.59 -14.89 -14.52
CA PRO A 316 -0.99 -16.11 -13.96
C PRO A 316 -1.01 -16.12 -12.43
N SER A 317 -0.57 -15.02 -11.80
CA SER A 317 -0.55 -14.87 -10.34
C SER A 317 -1.95 -14.96 -9.73
N ALA A 318 -2.96 -14.39 -10.38
CA ALA A 318 -4.36 -14.45 -9.94
C ALA A 318 -4.92 -15.89 -9.97
N VAL A 319 -4.63 -16.65 -11.01
CA VAL A 319 -5.04 -18.07 -11.12
C VAL A 319 -4.32 -18.90 -10.04
N LEU A 320 -3.01 -18.69 -9.87
CA LEU A 320 -2.21 -19.35 -8.82
C LEU A 320 -2.73 -19.07 -7.43
N ALA A 321 -3.14 -17.82 -7.15
CA ALA A 321 -3.78 -17.42 -5.91
C ALA A 321 -5.20 -17.99 -5.73
N ARG A 322 -5.73 -18.73 -6.72
CA ARG A 322 -7.09 -19.27 -6.74
C ARG A 322 -8.20 -18.21 -6.72
N LEU A 323 -7.91 -17.03 -7.29
CA LEU A 323 -8.90 -15.96 -7.38
C LEU A 323 -10.22 -16.43 -8.05
N PRO A 324 -10.24 -17.25 -9.14
CA PRO A 324 -11.49 -17.73 -9.73
C PRO A 324 -12.39 -18.43 -8.72
N ALA A 325 -11.85 -19.36 -7.93
CA ALA A 325 -12.62 -20.07 -6.91
C ALA A 325 -13.15 -19.16 -5.80
N HIS A 326 -12.40 -18.11 -5.44
CA HIS A 326 -12.86 -17.14 -4.46
C HIS A 326 -13.97 -16.24 -5.01
N LEU A 327 -13.93 -15.87 -6.30
CA LEU A 327 -15.00 -15.13 -6.97
C LEU A 327 -16.29 -15.97 -7.07
N ASP A 328 -16.18 -17.28 -7.30
CA ASP A 328 -17.34 -18.19 -7.31
C ASP A 328 -17.99 -18.30 -5.93
N ASN A 329 -17.17 -18.42 -4.89
CA ASN A 329 -17.66 -18.41 -3.51
C ASN A 329 -18.29 -17.06 -3.14
N LEU A 330 -17.74 -15.96 -3.63
CA LEU A 330 -18.29 -14.63 -3.39
C LEU A 330 -19.63 -14.44 -4.11
N ALA A 331 -19.77 -14.94 -5.33
CA ALA A 331 -21.01 -14.88 -6.09
C ALA A 331 -22.17 -15.63 -5.41
N SER A 332 -21.88 -16.60 -4.56
CA SER A 332 -22.91 -17.29 -3.76
C SER A 332 -23.45 -16.44 -2.58
N ARG A 333 -22.80 -15.32 -2.26
CA ARG A 333 -23.27 -14.37 -1.24
C ARG A 333 -24.22 -13.37 -1.88
N HIS A 334 -25.26 -12.99 -1.14
CA HIS A 334 -26.23 -11.97 -1.59
C HIS A 334 -25.61 -10.57 -1.48
N MET A 335 -24.91 -10.14 -2.53
CA MET A 335 -24.34 -8.79 -2.63
C MET A 335 -25.33 -7.87 -3.37
N THR A 336 -25.37 -6.60 -2.96
CA THR A 336 -26.36 -5.62 -3.47
C THR A 336 -25.72 -4.44 -4.22
N ASP A 337 -24.44 -4.19 -4.06
CA ASP A 337 -23.72 -3.09 -4.70
C ASP A 337 -23.51 -3.40 -6.20
N PRO A 338 -24.10 -2.60 -7.12
CA PRO A 338 -24.03 -2.88 -8.56
C PRO A 338 -22.62 -2.79 -9.13
N ASP A 339 -21.79 -1.84 -8.66
CA ASP A 339 -20.42 -1.69 -9.15
C ASP A 339 -19.53 -2.87 -8.70
N LEU A 340 -19.79 -3.40 -7.48
CA LEU A 340 -19.12 -4.62 -7.01
C LEU A 340 -19.46 -5.83 -7.88
N LEU A 341 -20.73 -5.97 -8.27
CA LEU A 341 -21.18 -7.07 -9.12
C LEU A 341 -20.61 -6.96 -10.53
N GLU A 342 -20.50 -5.75 -11.07
CA GLU A 342 -19.87 -5.49 -12.37
C GLU A 342 -18.39 -5.83 -12.37
N ASP A 343 -17.61 -5.33 -11.40
CA ASP A 343 -16.19 -5.65 -11.23
C ASP A 343 -15.96 -7.17 -11.07
N MET A 344 -16.82 -7.82 -10.26
CA MET A 344 -16.76 -9.28 -10.06
C MET A 344 -17.01 -10.06 -11.35
N GLN A 345 -18.01 -9.66 -12.16
CA GLN A 345 -18.32 -10.33 -13.41
C GLN A 345 -17.19 -10.12 -14.43
N SER A 346 -16.68 -8.90 -14.56
CA SER A 346 -15.57 -8.57 -15.45
C SER A 346 -14.30 -9.37 -15.11
N LEU A 347 -14.00 -9.52 -13.81
CA LEU A 347 -12.88 -10.36 -13.35
C LEU A 347 -13.09 -11.84 -13.69
N LYS A 348 -14.31 -12.37 -13.55
CA LYS A 348 -14.62 -13.75 -13.91
C LYS A 348 -14.43 -13.99 -15.41
N ASP A 349 -14.96 -13.11 -16.24
CA ASP A 349 -14.87 -13.22 -17.69
C ASP A 349 -13.40 -13.17 -18.14
N LEU A 350 -12.61 -12.25 -17.59
CA LEU A 350 -11.19 -12.11 -17.88
C LEU A 350 -10.38 -13.36 -17.51
N LEU A 351 -10.62 -13.91 -16.32
CA LEU A 351 -9.93 -15.11 -15.82
C LEU A 351 -10.38 -16.38 -16.58
N GLU A 352 -11.65 -16.48 -16.97
CA GLU A 352 -12.18 -17.59 -17.77
C GLU A 352 -11.58 -17.58 -19.17
N GLU A 353 -11.50 -16.42 -19.83
CA GLU A 353 -10.86 -16.28 -21.13
C GLU A 353 -9.37 -16.69 -21.07
N TYR A 354 -8.66 -16.19 -20.04
CA TYR A 354 -7.26 -16.57 -19.82
C TYR A 354 -7.09 -18.07 -19.64
N THR A 355 -7.90 -18.71 -18.78
CA THR A 355 -7.75 -20.14 -18.47
C THR A 355 -8.13 -21.05 -19.64
N LYS A 356 -9.08 -20.66 -20.50
CA LYS A 356 -9.46 -21.42 -21.72
C LYS A 356 -8.30 -21.60 -22.71
N THR A 357 -7.34 -20.69 -22.72
CA THR A 357 -6.23 -20.67 -23.68
C THR A 357 -4.96 -21.32 -23.14
N LYS A 358 -4.92 -21.75 -21.88
CA LYS A 358 -3.71 -22.23 -21.21
C LYS A 358 -3.66 -23.74 -21.08
N THR A 359 -2.48 -24.30 -21.32
CA THR A 359 -2.17 -25.71 -21.07
C THR A 359 -1.56 -25.91 -19.70
N THR A 360 -1.51 -27.15 -19.21
CA THR A 360 -0.82 -27.51 -17.96
C THR A 360 0.66 -27.12 -17.99
N PHE A 361 1.29 -27.11 -19.18
CA PHE A 361 2.65 -26.63 -19.36
C PHE A 361 2.75 -25.11 -19.12
N ASP A 362 1.81 -24.32 -19.67
CA ASP A 362 1.78 -22.86 -19.49
C ASP A 362 1.54 -22.50 -18.04
N GLU A 363 0.68 -23.25 -17.34
CA GLU A 363 0.45 -23.08 -15.90
C GLU A 363 1.74 -23.31 -15.08
N TYR A 364 2.49 -24.38 -15.41
CA TYR A 364 3.76 -24.65 -14.75
C TYR A 364 4.80 -23.54 -15.01
N VAL A 365 4.93 -23.08 -16.25
CA VAL A 365 5.83 -21.98 -16.61
C VAL A 365 5.46 -20.70 -15.87
N ALA A 366 4.18 -20.37 -15.81
CA ALA A 366 3.68 -19.21 -15.08
C ALA A 366 3.99 -19.31 -13.57
N GLU A 367 3.83 -20.50 -12.98
CA GLU A 367 4.14 -20.74 -11.57
C GLU A 367 5.62 -20.50 -11.27
N VAL A 368 6.52 -21.05 -12.07
CA VAL A 368 7.96 -20.85 -11.91
C VAL A 368 8.34 -19.38 -12.10
N ASN A 369 7.75 -18.70 -13.08
CA ASN A 369 8.02 -17.29 -13.38
C ASN A 369 7.52 -16.35 -12.27
N SER A 370 6.42 -16.71 -11.59
CA SER A 370 5.94 -15.96 -10.41
C SER A 370 6.93 -15.99 -9.22
N GLY A 371 7.85 -16.95 -9.21
CA GLY A 371 8.80 -17.17 -8.13
C GLY A 371 8.21 -17.86 -6.89
N HIS A 372 6.92 -18.18 -6.89
CA HIS A 372 6.22 -18.83 -5.77
C HIS A 372 5.70 -20.21 -6.19
N LEU A 373 6.39 -21.26 -5.78
CA LEU A 373 6.00 -22.64 -6.06
C LEU A 373 5.03 -23.16 -4.98
N ARG A 374 4.05 -23.96 -5.42
CA ARG A 374 3.13 -24.69 -4.54
C ARG A 374 2.95 -26.11 -5.08
N TRP A 375 2.49 -27.06 -4.25
CA TRP A 375 2.17 -28.41 -4.70
C TRP A 375 0.93 -28.42 -5.62
N SER A 376 1.09 -27.91 -6.83
CA SER A 376 0.11 -27.99 -7.92
C SER A 376 0.22 -29.34 -8.64
N PRO A 377 -0.81 -29.75 -9.42
CA PRO A 377 -0.81 -31.06 -10.09
C PRO A 377 0.45 -31.38 -10.93
N PRO A 378 1.04 -30.46 -11.70
CA PRO A 378 2.24 -30.72 -12.50
C PRO A 378 3.39 -31.30 -11.68
N HIS A 379 3.67 -30.77 -10.48
CA HIS A 379 4.82 -31.21 -9.67
C HIS A 379 4.78 -32.68 -9.27
N ARG A 380 3.59 -33.27 -9.16
CA ARG A 380 3.38 -34.66 -8.72
C ARG A 380 2.92 -35.60 -9.82
N ASN A 381 2.80 -35.12 -11.06
CA ASN A 381 2.31 -35.88 -12.17
C ASN A 381 3.48 -36.45 -13.02
N PRO A 382 3.78 -37.77 -12.94
CA PRO A 382 4.87 -38.36 -13.73
C PRO A 382 4.66 -38.23 -15.26
N VAL A 383 3.41 -38.24 -15.72
CA VAL A 383 3.11 -38.10 -17.16
C VAL A 383 3.45 -36.70 -17.64
N PHE A 384 3.14 -35.67 -16.82
CA PHE A 384 3.52 -34.30 -17.12
C PHE A 384 5.04 -34.18 -17.34
N TRP A 385 5.83 -34.75 -16.45
CA TRP A 385 7.28 -34.69 -16.53
C TRP A 385 7.83 -35.47 -17.74
N ALA A 386 7.31 -36.67 -18.02
CA ALA A 386 7.71 -37.45 -19.17
C ALA A 386 7.49 -36.68 -20.49
N ASP A 387 6.36 -35.97 -20.59
CA ASP A 387 5.99 -35.25 -21.82
C ASP A 387 6.67 -33.88 -21.94
N ASN A 388 6.97 -33.19 -20.81
CA ASN A 388 7.35 -31.77 -20.83
C ASN A 388 8.76 -31.48 -20.32
N ALA A 389 9.47 -32.41 -19.67
CA ALA A 389 10.77 -32.12 -19.07
C ALA A 389 11.79 -31.53 -20.06
N ARG A 390 11.86 -32.06 -21.28
CA ARG A 390 12.73 -31.54 -22.33
C ARG A 390 12.31 -30.13 -22.75
N LYS A 391 11.03 -29.88 -22.94
CA LYS A 391 10.47 -28.58 -23.30
C LYS A 391 10.74 -27.54 -22.23
N ILE A 392 10.66 -27.92 -20.93
CA ILE A 392 10.99 -27.06 -19.79
C ILE A 392 12.47 -26.65 -19.81
N LEU A 393 13.38 -27.60 -20.10
CA LEU A 393 14.83 -27.31 -20.16
C LEU A 393 15.21 -26.43 -21.37
N GLU A 394 14.45 -26.49 -22.46
CA GLU A 394 14.70 -25.72 -23.68
C GLU A 394 13.91 -24.41 -23.75
N TYR A 395 12.93 -24.23 -22.88
CA TYR A 395 12.07 -23.05 -22.87
C TYR A 395 12.91 -21.77 -22.79
N GLU A 396 12.72 -20.86 -23.74
CA GLU A 396 13.40 -19.58 -23.84
C GLU A 396 14.91 -19.64 -23.51
N ASN A 397 15.60 -20.57 -24.20
CA ASN A 397 17.04 -20.82 -24.02
C ASN A 397 17.45 -21.15 -22.56
N GLY A 398 16.61 -21.89 -21.85
CA GLY A 398 16.87 -22.34 -20.48
C GLY A 398 16.52 -21.31 -19.41
N GLU A 399 15.48 -20.53 -19.63
CA GLU A 399 15.00 -19.56 -18.65
C GLU A 399 14.50 -20.23 -17.38
N ILE A 400 13.72 -21.32 -17.49
CA ILE A 400 13.16 -22.03 -16.33
C ILE A 400 14.25 -22.51 -15.36
N PRO A 401 15.32 -23.21 -15.79
CA PRO A 401 16.43 -23.53 -14.88
C PRO A 401 17.08 -22.34 -14.19
N ARG A 402 17.19 -21.20 -14.89
CA ARG A 402 17.72 -19.96 -14.32
C ARG A 402 16.80 -19.36 -13.26
N LYS A 403 15.48 -19.33 -13.52
CA LYS A 403 14.47 -18.91 -12.55
C LYS A 403 14.45 -19.82 -11.33
N MET A 404 14.52 -21.14 -11.51
CA MET A 404 14.61 -22.10 -10.41
C MET A 404 15.85 -21.83 -9.54
N ALA A 405 17.00 -21.52 -10.14
CA ALA A 405 18.19 -21.15 -9.38
C ALA A 405 17.98 -19.86 -8.56
N GLN A 406 17.32 -18.85 -9.12
CA GLN A 406 16.97 -17.61 -8.40
C GLN A 406 16.02 -17.88 -7.22
N ILE A 407 14.98 -18.70 -7.44
CA ILE A 407 14.02 -19.11 -6.40
C ILE A 407 14.77 -19.79 -5.25
N MET A 408 15.64 -20.74 -5.53
CA MET A 408 16.36 -21.50 -4.53
C MET A 408 17.41 -20.69 -3.75
N GLN A 409 17.86 -19.53 -4.27
CA GLN A 409 18.80 -18.65 -3.57
C GLN A 409 18.12 -17.78 -2.50
N LYS A 410 16.80 -17.58 -2.59
CA LYS A 410 16.05 -16.80 -1.58
C LYS A 410 16.00 -17.57 -0.24
N PRO A 411 15.95 -16.89 0.91
CA PRO A 411 15.97 -17.56 2.23
C PRO A 411 14.70 -18.33 2.56
N TRP A 412 13.53 -17.95 2.07
CA TRP A 412 12.23 -18.61 2.30
C TRP A 412 11.96 -18.97 3.77
N ASP A 413 12.29 -18.07 4.71
CA ASP A 413 12.19 -18.34 6.16
C ASP A 413 10.77 -18.72 6.60
N ASN A 414 9.75 -18.16 5.93
CA ASN A 414 8.36 -18.39 6.24
C ASN A 414 7.67 -19.42 5.31
N ASP A 415 8.33 -19.88 4.24
CA ASP A 415 7.76 -20.83 3.28
C ASP A 415 8.80 -21.80 2.70
N LYS A 416 9.33 -22.68 3.55
CA LYS A 416 10.29 -23.72 3.14
C LYS A 416 9.73 -24.68 2.11
N GLN A 417 8.40 -24.75 1.94
CA GLN A 417 7.76 -25.63 0.94
C GLN A 417 8.20 -25.30 -0.48
N VAL A 418 8.45 -24.03 -0.79
CA VAL A 418 8.97 -23.60 -2.10
C VAL A 418 10.28 -24.30 -2.42
N LEU A 419 11.19 -24.42 -1.46
CA LEU A 419 12.47 -25.12 -1.65
C LEU A 419 12.27 -26.64 -1.86
N ALA A 420 11.34 -27.25 -1.13
CA ALA A 420 11.03 -28.66 -1.29
C ALA A 420 10.48 -28.97 -2.71
N ILE A 421 9.57 -28.12 -3.20
CA ILE A 421 9.00 -28.24 -4.56
C ILE A 421 10.11 -28.07 -5.61
N ALA A 422 10.93 -27.03 -5.47
CA ALA A 422 12.05 -26.81 -6.39
C ALA A 422 13.01 -28.01 -6.45
N CYS A 423 13.35 -28.62 -5.30
CA CYS A 423 14.15 -29.85 -5.26
C CYS A 423 13.45 -31.02 -5.98
N ASN A 424 12.14 -31.23 -5.74
CA ASN A 424 11.36 -32.24 -6.43
C ASN A 424 11.42 -32.07 -7.96
N ASP A 425 11.18 -30.86 -8.44
CA ASP A 425 11.14 -30.55 -9.88
C ASP A 425 12.51 -30.78 -10.55
N ILE A 426 13.57 -30.33 -9.89
CA ILE A 426 14.94 -30.59 -10.37
C ILE A 426 15.20 -32.11 -10.44
N GLY A 427 14.77 -32.85 -9.44
CA GLY A 427 14.86 -34.32 -9.42
C GLY A 427 14.11 -34.96 -10.60
N CYS A 428 12.91 -34.46 -10.92
CA CYS A 428 12.13 -34.90 -12.06
C CYS A 428 12.84 -34.60 -13.39
N LEU A 429 13.36 -33.37 -13.56
CA LEU A 429 14.11 -32.97 -14.76
C LEU A 429 15.34 -33.85 -15.00
N VAL A 430 16.12 -34.12 -13.95
CA VAL A 430 17.31 -35.00 -14.05
C VAL A 430 16.92 -36.43 -14.39
N LYS A 431 15.81 -36.92 -13.84
CA LYS A 431 15.31 -38.26 -14.09
C LYS A 431 14.85 -38.44 -15.55
N GLU A 432 14.05 -37.52 -16.08
CA GLU A 432 13.41 -37.62 -17.38
C GLU A 432 14.36 -37.22 -18.54
N VAL A 433 15.31 -36.30 -18.32
CA VAL A 433 16.26 -35.82 -19.34
C VAL A 433 17.70 -35.82 -18.83
N PRO A 434 18.25 -37.00 -18.49
CA PRO A 434 19.55 -37.11 -17.84
C PRO A 434 20.72 -36.60 -18.70
N GLU A 435 20.59 -36.65 -20.03
CA GLU A 435 21.60 -36.14 -20.94
C GLU A 435 21.78 -34.61 -20.88
N LYS A 436 20.80 -33.89 -20.38
CA LYS A 436 20.86 -32.43 -20.22
C LYS A 436 21.20 -31.98 -18.78
N ARG A 437 21.49 -32.89 -17.87
CA ARG A 437 21.81 -32.56 -16.44
C ARG A 437 22.90 -31.50 -16.29
N TYR A 438 23.86 -31.43 -17.25
CA TYR A 438 24.91 -30.42 -17.24
C TYR A 438 24.37 -28.97 -17.27
N GLN A 439 23.19 -28.75 -17.86
CA GLN A 439 22.55 -27.42 -17.86
C GLN A 439 22.15 -27.02 -16.46
N LEU A 440 21.58 -27.94 -15.67
CA LEU A 440 21.22 -27.72 -14.26
C LEU A 440 22.46 -27.55 -13.38
N GLU A 441 23.54 -28.29 -13.65
CA GLU A 441 24.83 -28.15 -12.96
C GLU A 441 25.44 -26.77 -13.26
N LYS A 442 25.41 -26.32 -14.52
CA LYS A 442 25.91 -25.00 -14.93
C LYS A 442 25.11 -23.85 -14.30
N ALA A 443 23.82 -24.04 -14.07
CA ALA A 443 22.97 -23.09 -13.35
C ALA A 443 23.19 -23.10 -11.81
N GLY A 444 24.08 -23.96 -11.30
CA GLY A 444 24.38 -24.06 -9.86
C GLY A 444 23.34 -24.87 -9.06
N LEU A 445 22.34 -25.44 -9.72
CA LEU A 445 21.23 -26.13 -9.06
C LEU A 445 21.66 -27.37 -8.31
N LYS A 446 22.64 -28.15 -8.83
CA LYS A 446 23.18 -29.33 -8.13
C LYS A 446 23.82 -28.96 -6.80
N THR A 447 24.68 -27.94 -6.79
CA THR A 447 25.33 -27.46 -5.58
C THR A 447 24.30 -27.01 -4.57
N ARG A 448 23.29 -26.27 -5.01
CA ARG A 448 22.23 -25.78 -4.10
C ARG A 448 21.39 -26.92 -3.54
N VAL A 449 21.03 -27.94 -4.34
CA VAL A 449 20.35 -29.15 -3.84
C VAL A 449 21.20 -29.86 -2.78
N MET A 450 22.52 -29.96 -2.98
CA MET A 450 23.44 -30.55 -1.97
C MET A 450 23.44 -29.76 -0.66
N GLU A 451 23.46 -28.43 -0.71
CA GLU A 451 23.38 -27.59 0.49
C GLU A 451 22.06 -27.81 1.26
N LEU A 452 20.95 -27.92 0.53
CA LEU A 452 19.61 -28.10 1.11
C LEU A 452 19.40 -29.46 1.78
N MET A 453 20.27 -30.43 1.57
CA MET A 453 20.27 -31.69 2.35
C MET A 453 20.52 -31.46 3.86
N GLN A 454 21.08 -30.31 4.23
CA GLN A 454 21.33 -29.94 5.64
C GLN A 454 20.27 -28.97 6.17
N SER A 455 19.17 -28.73 5.42
CA SER A 455 18.08 -27.86 5.85
C SER A 455 17.44 -28.35 7.16
N ASP A 456 17.00 -27.41 8.01
CA ASP A 456 16.24 -27.73 9.22
C ASP A 456 14.82 -28.29 8.93
N ASP A 457 14.28 -28.00 7.74
CA ASP A 457 12.99 -28.51 7.29
C ASP A 457 13.11 -29.94 6.74
N GLU A 458 12.30 -30.85 7.25
CA GLU A 458 12.32 -32.27 6.90
C GLU A 458 11.91 -32.54 5.44
N ASN A 459 10.91 -31.81 4.92
CA ASN A 459 10.46 -31.97 3.55
C ASN A 459 11.54 -31.50 2.56
N VAL A 460 12.21 -30.38 2.87
CA VAL A 460 13.31 -29.87 2.04
C VAL A 460 14.47 -30.89 2.02
N ARG A 461 14.85 -31.44 3.17
CA ARG A 461 15.90 -32.48 3.24
C ARG A 461 15.52 -33.70 2.41
N TRP A 462 14.27 -34.18 2.57
CA TRP A 462 13.81 -35.37 1.85
C TRP A 462 13.83 -35.17 0.33
N GLU A 463 13.26 -34.09 -0.17
CA GLU A 463 13.20 -33.83 -1.61
C GLU A 463 14.58 -33.54 -2.20
N SER A 464 15.48 -32.89 -1.46
CA SER A 464 16.86 -32.67 -1.89
C SER A 464 17.65 -33.99 -2.02
N LEU A 465 17.51 -34.90 -1.05
CA LEU A 465 18.12 -36.26 -1.11
C LEU A 465 17.59 -37.05 -2.29
N ARG A 466 16.28 -36.99 -2.53
CA ARG A 466 15.64 -37.67 -3.66
C ARG A 466 16.13 -37.14 -5.00
N ALA A 467 16.24 -35.82 -5.15
CA ALA A 467 16.77 -35.19 -6.35
C ALA A 467 18.23 -35.59 -6.60
N LEU A 468 19.07 -35.58 -5.57
CA LEU A 468 20.47 -35.99 -5.71
C LEU A 468 20.63 -37.46 -6.10
N GLY A 469 19.75 -38.34 -5.62
CA GLY A 469 19.68 -39.73 -6.02
C GLY A 469 19.60 -39.93 -7.54
N GLY A 470 18.89 -39.04 -8.24
CA GLY A 470 18.82 -38.98 -9.69
C GLY A 470 20.19 -38.77 -10.37
N TRP A 471 20.98 -37.81 -9.86
CA TRP A 471 22.35 -37.59 -10.37
C TRP A 471 23.30 -38.79 -10.10
N LEU A 472 23.18 -39.42 -8.96
CA LEU A 472 24.05 -40.53 -8.58
C LEU A 472 23.76 -41.77 -9.41
N LYS A 473 22.49 -42.09 -9.66
CA LYS A 473 22.12 -43.25 -10.46
C LYS A 473 22.81 -43.26 -11.83
N TYR A 474 22.81 -42.13 -12.52
CA TYR A 474 23.44 -42.00 -13.84
C TYR A 474 24.96 -42.01 -13.83
N SER A 475 25.58 -41.63 -12.70
CA SER A 475 27.04 -41.72 -12.54
C SER A 475 27.50 -43.15 -12.42
N PHE A 476 26.68 -44.08 -11.93
CA PHE A 476 26.96 -45.50 -11.82
C PHE A 476 26.62 -46.31 -13.08
N GLU A 477 25.71 -45.83 -13.93
CA GLU A 477 25.32 -46.52 -15.18
C GLU A 477 26.27 -46.22 -16.35
N GLN A 478 27.18 -45.26 -16.22
CA GLN A 478 28.20 -44.90 -17.22
C GLN A 478 29.61 -45.50 -16.91
N ASN A 479 29.81 -46.21 -15.80
CA ASN A 479 30.98 -47.00 -15.48
C ASN A 479 30.65 -48.49 -15.61
#